data_66863f0e8c9264db4138812f71fc3edd
#
_entry.id   66863f0e8c9264db4138812f71fc3edd
#
_cell.length_a   1.000
_cell.length_b   1.000
_cell.length_c   1.000
_cell.angle_alpha   90.00
_cell.angle_beta   90.00
_cell.angle_gamma   90.00
#
_symmetry.space_group_name_H-M   'P 1'
#
loop_
_entity.id
_entity.type
_entity.pdbx_description
1 polymer ?
#
loop_
_entity_poly.entity_id
_entity_poly.type
_entity_poly.pdbx_seq_one_letter_code
_entity_poly.pdbx_strand_id
1 'polypeptide(L)'
;MFLTHFHADFVAGHLELHEQTGARICLGAKAGASYQFIPLENESHIEFGNVRMAALETPGHTPEGISLVVYDMSQSRTKPYAVFTGDTLFIGDVGRPDLMASVGINDVELAEKLYQSLHQKLLKLPDETLVYPAHGAGSMCGRNLSTETVSTIGMQRSENYALQPMSQQEFVDMITQGQPEAPAYFAYDARLNKTEHPTLTETLHQSLNPLSLNEILDHQSRGMQVVDVRDPVDYELSLIHI
;
A
#
# COMPACT_ATOMS: atom_id res chain seq x y z
N MET A 1 -15.50 -3.96 -1.66
CA MET A 1 -14.04 -4.05 -1.54
C MET A 1 -13.50 -2.65 -1.37
N PHE A 2 -12.60 -2.43 -0.39
CA PHE A 2 -12.02 -1.12 -0.11
C PHE A 2 -10.52 -1.18 -0.35
N LEU A 3 -9.99 -0.20 -1.05
CA LEU A 3 -8.56 0.00 -1.26
C LEU A 3 -8.17 1.32 -0.61
N THR A 4 -7.10 1.32 0.17
CA THR A 4 -6.62 2.51 0.87
C THR A 4 -5.81 3.43 -0.06
N HIS A 5 -5.05 2.85 -0.97
CA HIS A 5 -4.19 3.54 -1.94
C HIS A 5 -3.75 2.56 -3.04
N PHE A 6 -3.00 3.05 -4.03
CA PHE A 6 -2.35 2.20 -5.02
C PHE A 6 -0.99 1.75 -4.51
N HIS A 7 -0.88 0.47 -4.15
CA HIS A 7 0.37 -0.14 -3.72
C HIS A 7 1.44 -0.07 -4.82
N ALA A 8 2.67 0.17 -4.41
CA ALA A 8 3.81 0.19 -5.31
C ALA A 8 4.63 -1.11 -5.29
N ASP A 9 4.49 -1.90 -4.24
CA ASP A 9 5.30 -3.08 -3.95
C ASP A 9 4.72 -4.40 -4.47
N PHE A 10 3.47 -4.39 -4.96
CA PHE A 10 2.84 -5.55 -5.60
C PHE A 10 1.67 -5.15 -6.51
N VAL A 11 1.33 -6.02 -7.45
CA VAL A 11 0.12 -5.89 -8.28
C VAL A 11 -1.08 -6.43 -7.52
N ALA A 12 -2.05 -5.55 -7.22
CA ALA A 12 -3.21 -5.89 -6.40
C ALA A 12 -4.29 -6.64 -7.19
N GLY A 13 -4.84 -7.69 -6.62
CA GLY A 13 -5.86 -8.55 -7.26
C GLY A 13 -7.29 -7.98 -7.24
N HIS A 14 -7.47 -6.67 -7.11
CA HIS A 14 -8.80 -6.05 -6.96
C HIS A 14 -9.68 -6.16 -8.22
N LEU A 15 -9.08 -6.13 -9.41
CA LEU A 15 -9.82 -6.31 -10.66
C LEU A 15 -10.30 -7.76 -10.81
N GLU A 16 -9.43 -8.73 -10.55
CA GLU A 16 -9.79 -10.14 -10.58
C GLU A 16 -10.86 -10.48 -9.54
N LEU A 17 -10.76 -9.95 -8.32
CA LEU A 17 -11.78 -10.10 -7.30
C LEU A 17 -13.11 -9.46 -7.72
N HIS A 18 -13.07 -8.30 -8.36
CA HIS A 18 -14.27 -7.66 -8.91
C HIS A 18 -14.92 -8.55 -9.97
N GLU A 19 -14.15 -9.06 -10.91
CA GLU A 19 -14.64 -9.93 -12.00
C GLU A 19 -15.26 -11.22 -11.45
N GLN A 20 -14.57 -11.89 -10.53
CA GLN A 20 -15.02 -13.19 -10.00
C GLN A 20 -16.21 -13.10 -9.05
N THR A 21 -16.35 -11.99 -8.31
CA THR A 21 -17.35 -11.88 -7.22
C THR A 21 -18.42 -10.82 -7.45
N GLY A 22 -18.24 -9.93 -8.41
CA GLY A 22 -19.07 -8.72 -8.59
C GLY A 22 -18.91 -7.68 -7.47
N ALA A 23 -17.92 -7.83 -6.58
CA ALA A 23 -17.69 -6.89 -5.47
C ALA A 23 -17.24 -5.53 -6.02
N ARG A 24 -17.98 -4.47 -5.68
CA ARG A 24 -17.64 -3.11 -6.11
C ARG A 24 -16.34 -2.63 -5.45
N ILE A 25 -15.51 -1.93 -6.21
CA ILE A 25 -14.26 -1.32 -5.74
C ILE A 25 -14.57 0.05 -5.17
N CYS A 26 -14.07 0.36 -3.98
CA CYS A 26 -14.16 1.65 -3.32
C CYS A 26 -12.75 2.20 -3.11
N LEU A 27 -12.51 3.44 -3.53
CA LEU A 27 -11.22 4.15 -3.47
C LEU A 27 -11.43 5.58 -3.01
N GLY A 28 -10.38 6.24 -2.53
CA GLY A 28 -10.38 7.68 -2.31
C GLY A 28 -10.83 8.44 -3.58
N ALA A 29 -11.64 9.47 -3.43
CA ALA A 29 -12.21 10.21 -4.56
C ALA A 29 -11.14 10.80 -5.50
N LYS A 30 -9.93 11.02 -5.00
CA LYS A 30 -8.78 11.56 -5.75
C LYS A 30 -7.94 10.50 -6.45
N ALA A 31 -8.33 9.21 -6.40
CA ALA A 31 -7.56 8.11 -6.98
C ALA A 31 -7.36 8.26 -8.49
N GLY A 32 -8.40 8.64 -9.23
CA GLY A 32 -8.33 8.81 -10.69
C GLY A 32 -7.95 7.50 -11.40
N ALA A 33 -8.49 6.36 -10.93
CA ALA A 33 -8.31 5.08 -11.59
C ALA A 33 -8.97 5.05 -12.97
N SER A 34 -8.45 4.24 -13.89
CA SER A 34 -9.05 4.09 -15.23
C SER A 34 -10.22 3.11 -15.26
N TYR A 35 -10.40 2.31 -14.21
CA TYR A 35 -11.53 1.40 -14.04
C TYR A 35 -12.62 2.00 -13.16
N GLN A 36 -13.81 1.39 -13.20
CA GLN A 36 -14.96 1.86 -12.44
C GLN A 36 -14.79 1.60 -10.94
N PHE A 37 -14.99 2.64 -10.12
CA PHE A 37 -14.94 2.56 -8.66
C PHE A 37 -15.96 3.49 -8.00
N ILE A 38 -16.26 3.25 -6.75
CA ILE A 38 -17.05 4.14 -5.89
C ILE A 38 -16.09 5.11 -5.22
N PRO A 39 -16.16 6.42 -5.52
CA PRO A 39 -15.30 7.41 -4.89
C PRO A 39 -15.72 7.61 -3.44
N LEU A 40 -14.75 7.58 -2.53
CA LEU A 40 -14.91 7.90 -1.12
C LEU A 40 -14.31 9.27 -0.85
N GLU A 41 -15.16 10.25 -0.60
CA GLU A 41 -14.76 11.58 -0.15
C GLU A 41 -14.44 11.56 1.35
N ASN A 42 -13.78 12.60 1.84
CA ASN A 42 -13.50 12.73 3.27
C ASN A 42 -14.81 12.68 4.08
N GLU A 43 -14.84 11.85 5.12
CA GLU A 43 -15.98 11.60 6.01
C GLU A 43 -17.19 10.88 5.35
N SER A 44 -17.11 10.55 4.06
CA SER A 44 -18.11 9.66 3.46
C SER A 44 -18.05 8.27 4.09
N HIS A 45 -19.16 7.55 4.12
CA HIS A 45 -19.22 6.24 4.74
C HIS A 45 -20.11 5.26 3.99
N ILE A 46 -19.82 3.99 4.19
CA ILE A 46 -20.65 2.87 3.72
C ILE A 46 -21.05 2.03 4.94
N GLU A 47 -22.33 1.65 4.99
CA GLU A 47 -22.86 0.80 6.05
C GLU A 47 -23.26 -0.57 5.48
N PHE A 48 -22.95 -1.63 6.21
CA PHE A 48 -23.36 -2.99 5.91
C PHE A 48 -23.52 -3.78 7.23
N GLY A 49 -24.73 -4.30 7.47
CA GLY A 49 -25.07 -4.90 8.76
C GLY A 49 -24.89 -3.88 9.90
N ASN A 50 -24.15 -4.29 10.91
CA ASN A 50 -23.80 -3.43 12.06
C ASN A 50 -22.43 -2.75 11.93
N VAL A 51 -21.87 -2.71 10.73
CA VAL A 51 -20.59 -2.06 10.49
C VAL A 51 -20.78 -0.81 9.67
N ARG A 52 -20.15 0.29 10.09
CA ARG A 52 -19.95 1.50 9.31
C ARG A 52 -18.46 1.65 9.04
N MET A 53 -18.10 1.87 7.79
CA MET A 53 -16.75 2.25 7.38
C MET A 53 -16.77 3.68 6.85
N ALA A 54 -16.06 4.58 7.54
CA ALA A 54 -15.94 5.99 7.15
C ALA A 54 -14.52 6.28 6.60
N ALA A 55 -14.45 6.96 5.48
CA ALA A 55 -13.20 7.34 4.86
C ALA A 55 -12.65 8.63 5.47
N LEU A 56 -11.36 8.66 5.77
CA LEU A 56 -10.58 9.86 6.00
C LEU A 56 -9.57 10.00 4.87
N GLU A 57 -9.58 11.13 4.16
CA GLU A 57 -8.49 11.43 3.24
C GLU A 57 -7.20 11.60 4.03
N THR A 58 -6.23 10.73 3.81
CA THR A 58 -4.93 10.74 4.49
C THR A 58 -3.79 10.71 3.47
N PRO A 59 -3.69 11.74 2.59
CA PRO A 59 -2.58 11.84 1.66
C PRO A 59 -1.25 11.99 2.39
N GLY A 60 -0.17 11.53 1.72
CA GLY A 60 1.20 11.67 2.23
C GLY A 60 2.12 10.58 1.73
N HIS A 61 1.82 9.31 1.98
CA HIS A 61 2.48 8.20 1.31
C HIS A 61 2.14 8.20 -0.20
N THR A 62 0.84 8.32 -0.51
CA THR A 62 0.34 8.58 -1.86
C THR A 62 -0.61 9.80 -1.85
N PRO A 63 -0.82 10.46 -3.01
CA PRO A 63 -1.69 11.63 -3.10
C PRO A 63 -3.17 11.32 -2.83
N GLU A 64 -3.62 10.11 -3.20
CA GLU A 64 -5.01 9.65 -3.11
C GLU A 64 -5.31 8.87 -1.84
N GLY A 65 -4.32 8.64 -1.00
CA GLY A 65 -4.40 7.78 0.18
C GLY A 65 -5.57 8.12 1.10
N ILE A 66 -6.25 7.08 1.57
CA ILE A 66 -7.32 7.15 2.57
C ILE A 66 -7.07 6.18 3.71
N SER A 67 -7.55 6.53 4.88
CA SER A 67 -7.72 5.60 6.00
C SER A 67 -9.20 5.31 6.21
N LEU A 68 -9.53 4.11 6.67
CA LEU A 68 -10.91 3.67 6.86
C LEU A 68 -11.19 3.45 8.33
N VAL A 69 -11.99 4.31 8.91
CA VAL A 69 -12.43 4.22 10.31
C VAL A 69 -13.63 3.30 10.40
N VAL A 70 -13.53 2.29 11.25
CA VAL A 70 -14.55 1.26 11.46
C VAL A 70 -15.31 1.52 12.73
N TYR A 71 -16.63 1.50 12.63
CA TYR A 71 -17.55 1.55 13.76
C TYR A 71 -18.32 0.24 13.86
N ASP A 72 -18.29 -0.38 15.03
CA ASP A 72 -19.23 -1.43 15.40
C ASP A 72 -20.49 -0.77 15.96
N MET A 73 -21.49 -0.60 15.12
CA MET A 73 -22.72 0.10 15.47
C MET A 73 -23.60 -0.68 16.46
N SER A 74 -23.29 -1.95 16.72
CA SER A 74 -23.94 -2.72 17.80
C SER A 74 -23.44 -2.27 19.19
N GLN A 75 -22.20 -1.76 19.26
CA GLN A 75 -21.61 -1.25 20.50
C GLN A 75 -21.70 0.26 20.60
N SER A 76 -21.34 0.99 19.53
CA SER A 76 -21.38 2.45 19.50
C SER A 76 -21.52 2.99 18.09
N ARG A 77 -22.38 3.99 17.89
CA ARG A 77 -22.51 4.70 16.62
C ARG A 77 -21.50 5.83 16.43
N THR A 78 -20.84 6.26 17.51
CA THR A 78 -19.97 7.45 17.51
C THR A 78 -18.56 7.18 17.94
N LYS A 79 -18.29 6.05 18.61
CA LYS A 79 -16.95 5.68 19.06
C LYS A 79 -16.33 4.73 18.04
N PRO A 80 -15.20 5.12 17.40
CA PRO A 80 -14.47 4.24 16.50
C PRO A 80 -14.01 2.96 17.21
N TYR A 81 -14.15 1.83 16.54
CA TYR A 81 -13.62 0.55 16.97
C TYR A 81 -12.18 0.36 16.49
N ALA A 82 -11.95 0.62 15.21
CA ALA A 82 -10.65 0.44 14.56
C ALA A 82 -10.44 1.44 13.42
N VAL A 83 -9.20 1.54 12.94
CA VAL A 83 -8.84 2.25 11.72
C VAL A 83 -7.86 1.41 10.90
N PHE A 84 -8.19 1.20 9.62
CA PHE A 84 -7.25 0.70 8.62
C PHE A 84 -6.52 1.90 8.04
N THR A 85 -5.25 2.03 8.37
CA THR A 85 -4.46 3.23 8.08
C THR A 85 -3.77 3.18 6.71
N GLY A 86 -3.88 2.05 6.00
CA GLY A 86 -3.07 1.84 4.80
C GLY A 86 -1.60 2.05 5.12
N ASP A 87 -0.93 2.84 4.28
CA ASP A 87 0.47 3.21 4.46
C ASP A 87 0.65 4.64 5.00
N THR A 88 -0.40 5.20 5.62
CA THR A 88 -0.28 6.49 6.31
C THR A 88 0.40 6.35 7.67
N LEU A 89 -0.03 5.37 8.47
CA LEU A 89 0.50 5.08 9.80
C LEU A 89 0.76 3.59 9.93
N PHE A 90 1.99 3.23 10.23
CA PHE A 90 2.43 1.88 10.62
C PHE A 90 2.59 1.77 12.13
N ILE A 91 2.81 0.56 12.61
CA ILE A 91 3.16 0.34 14.02
C ILE A 91 4.64 0.70 14.21
N GLY A 92 4.88 1.78 14.96
CA GLY A 92 6.21 2.31 15.22
C GLY A 92 6.80 3.17 14.11
N ASP A 93 6.10 3.36 12.97
CA ASP A 93 6.61 4.09 11.81
C ASP A 93 5.47 4.80 11.06
N VAL A 94 5.81 5.51 9.98
CA VAL A 94 4.89 6.12 9.02
C VAL A 94 5.32 5.81 7.59
N GLY A 95 4.40 5.91 6.65
CA GLY A 95 4.69 5.69 5.24
C GLY A 95 5.67 6.73 4.69
N ARG A 96 6.57 6.28 3.82
CA ARG A 96 7.54 7.17 3.16
C ARG A 96 6.87 7.97 2.04
N PRO A 97 7.19 9.27 1.90
CA PRO A 97 6.53 10.15 0.93
C PRO A 97 7.20 10.16 -0.45
N ASP A 98 8.39 9.55 -0.60
CA ASP A 98 9.26 9.72 -1.76
C ASP A 98 9.02 8.72 -2.90
N LEU A 99 8.20 7.67 -2.71
CA LEU A 99 7.99 6.63 -3.72
C LEU A 99 7.41 7.17 -5.04
N MET A 100 6.68 8.28 -4.99
CA MET A 100 6.08 8.91 -6.15
C MET A 100 6.97 9.99 -6.81
N ALA A 101 8.19 10.20 -6.30
CA ALA A 101 9.13 11.17 -6.87
C ALA A 101 9.54 10.81 -8.31
N SER A 102 9.63 9.53 -8.62
CA SER A 102 9.94 9.02 -9.97
C SER A 102 8.89 9.37 -11.03
N VAL A 103 7.66 9.70 -10.61
CA VAL A 103 6.57 10.15 -11.47
C VAL A 103 6.29 11.65 -11.35
N GLY A 104 7.22 12.40 -10.73
CA GLY A 104 7.21 13.87 -10.69
C GLY A 104 6.39 14.48 -9.54
N ILE A 105 6.01 13.72 -8.54
CA ILE A 105 5.34 14.23 -7.34
C ILE A 105 6.40 14.61 -6.29
N ASN A 106 6.27 15.81 -5.74
CA ASN A 106 7.22 16.35 -4.78
C ASN A 106 7.09 15.63 -3.42
N ASP A 107 8.17 15.03 -2.95
CA ASP A 107 8.26 14.31 -1.69
C ASP A 107 8.06 15.20 -0.47
N VAL A 108 8.56 16.44 -0.50
CA VAL A 108 8.34 17.44 0.56
C VAL A 108 6.87 17.80 0.68
N GLU A 109 6.18 18.02 -0.44
CA GLU A 109 4.73 18.29 -0.43
C GLU A 109 3.94 17.10 0.14
N LEU A 110 4.32 15.88 -0.21
CA LEU A 110 3.69 14.67 0.34
C LEU A 110 4.00 14.50 1.83
N ALA A 111 5.22 14.81 2.27
CA ALA A 111 5.59 14.80 3.68
C ALA A 111 4.79 15.80 4.53
N GLU A 112 4.55 17.00 4.01
CA GLU A 112 3.69 17.99 4.66
C GLU A 112 2.25 17.49 4.78
N LYS A 113 1.71 16.89 3.71
CA LYS A 113 0.37 16.27 3.73
C LYS A 113 0.29 15.11 4.70
N LEU A 114 1.35 14.29 4.80
CA LEU A 114 1.42 13.19 5.76
C LEU A 114 1.37 13.70 7.19
N TYR A 115 2.15 14.74 7.52
CA TYR A 115 2.08 15.40 8.83
C TYR A 115 0.65 15.84 9.16
N GLN A 116 -0.04 16.50 8.23
CA GLN A 116 -1.41 16.94 8.42
C GLN A 116 -2.37 15.77 8.60
N SER A 117 -2.23 14.70 7.80
CA SER A 117 -3.03 13.48 7.87
C SER A 117 -2.89 12.79 9.23
N LEU A 118 -1.68 12.72 9.75
CA LEU A 118 -1.38 12.15 11.07
C LEU A 118 -1.96 13.03 12.19
N HIS A 119 -1.56 14.29 12.27
CA HIS A 119 -1.84 15.16 13.41
C HIS A 119 -3.26 15.74 13.42
N GLN A 120 -3.84 16.00 12.24
CA GLN A 120 -5.17 16.64 12.17
C GLN A 120 -6.32 15.63 12.02
N LYS A 121 -6.03 14.37 11.67
CA LYS A 121 -7.04 13.34 11.45
C LYS A 121 -6.81 12.09 12.32
N LEU A 122 -5.77 11.31 12.09
CA LEU A 122 -5.58 10.05 12.79
C LEU A 122 -5.39 10.23 14.29
N LEU A 123 -4.56 11.17 14.72
CA LEU A 123 -4.36 11.47 16.15
C LEU A 123 -5.54 12.19 16.83
N LYS A 124 -6.64 12.49 16.11
CA LYS A 124 -7.91 12.93 16.70
C LYS A 124 -8.82 11.78 17.08
N LEU A 125 -8.53 10.57 16.61
CA LEU A 125 -9.25 9.38 17.03
C LEU A 125 -8.95 9.07 18.50
N PRO A 126 -9.90 8.44 19.23
CA PRO A 126 -9.71 8.02 20.62
C PRO A 126 -8.50 7.09 20.76
N ASP A 127 -7.81 7.17 21.89
CA ASP A 127 -6.59 6.41 22.15
C ASP A 127 -6.80 4.89 22.11
N GLU A 128 -7.99 4.40 22.43
CA GLU A 128 -8.37 3.00 22.36
C GLU A 128 -8.69 2.47 20.95
N THR A 129 -8.76 3.34 19.93
CA THR A 129 -9.02 2.91 18.55
C THR A 129 -7.89 1.99 18.06
N LEU A 130 -8.23 0.78 17.64
CA LEU A 130 -7.28 -0.19 17.11
C LEU A 130 -6.71 0.29 15.77
N VAL A 131 -5.41 0.11 15.57
CA VAL A 131 -4.69 0.47 14.34
C VAL A 131 -4.29 -0.78 13.57
N TYR A 132 -4.74 -0.87 12.33
CA TYR A 132 -4.38 -1.92 11.37
C TYR A 132 -3.74 -1.31 10.14
N PRO A 133 -2.40 -1.36 10.03
CA PRO A 133 -1.70 -0.88 8.84
C PRO A 133 -1.80 -1.89 7.68
N ALA A 134 -1.45 -1.46 6.47
CA ALA A 134 -1.41 -2.35 5.31
C ALA A 134 -0.16 -3.24 5.28
N HIS A 135 0.93 -2.81 5.89
CA HIS A 135 2.19 -3.54 5.94
C HIS A 135 2.71 -3.74 7.36
N GLY A 136 3.51 -4.78 7.55
CA GLY A 136 4.30 -5.07 8.73
C GLY A 136 5.80 -5.12 8.43
N ALA A 137 6.58 -5.72 9.32
CA ALA A 137 8.02 -5.84 9.21
C ALA A 137 8.46 -6.43 7.85
N GLY A 138 9.50 -5.84 7.27
CA GLY A 138 10.07 -6.25 5.98
C GLY A 138 9.57 -5.48 4.77
N SER A 139 8.51 -4.68 4.89
CA SER A 139 8.06 -3.82 3.79
C SER A 139 9.03 -2.64 3.57
N MET A 140 9.21 -2.28 2.29
CA MET A 140 10.00 -1.12 1.85
C MET A 140 9.18 0.19 1.88
N CYS A 141 7.90 0.14 2.28
CA CYS A 141 7.02 1.32 2.36
C CYS A 141 7.25 2.18 3.62
N GLY A 142 8.07 1.70 4.57
CA GLY A 142 8.55 2.42 5.75
C GLY A 142 9.99 2.04 6.06
N ARG A 143 10.56 2.60 7.13
CA ARG A 143 11.98 2.38 7.51
C ARG A 143 12.15 1.27 8.53
N ASN A 144 11.27 1.23 9.52
CA ASN A 144 11.48 0.42 10.73
C ASN A 144 10.15 -0.10 11.27
N LEU A 145 9.41 -0.82 10.44
CA LEU A 145 8.12 -1.37 10.81
C LEU A 145 8.26 -2.44 11.90
N SER A 146 7.38 -2.38 12.90
CA SER A 146 7.31 -3.39 13.96
C SER A 146 6.87 -4.75 13.41
N THR A 147 7.22 -5.81 14.12
CA THR A 147 6.70 -7.17 13.89
C THR A 147 5.27 -7.35 14.41
N GLU A 148 4.75 -6.41 15.18
CA GLU A 148 3.37 -6.44 15.65
C GLU A 148 2.40 -6.12 14.50
N THR A 149 1.21 -6.73 14.56
CA THR A 149 0.20 -6.63 13.50
C THR A 149 -0.98 -5.74 13.86
N VAL A 150 -1.09 -5.34 15.13
CA VAL A 150 -2.13 -4.44 15.66
C VAL A 150 -1.58 -3.59 16.79
N SER A 151 -2.06 -2.34 16.88
CA SER A 151 -1.74 -1.42 17.96
C SER A 151 -2.97 -0.56 18.28
N THR A 152 -2.79 0.53 19.01
CA THR A 152 -3.83 1.55 19.24
C THR A 152 -3.30 2.94 18.93
N ILE A 153 -4.21 3.89 18.70
CA ILE A 153 -3.83 5.30 18.49
C ILE A 153 -3.03 5.83 19.70
N GLY A 154 -3.41 5.47 20.91
CA GLY A 154 -2.72 5.88 22.13
C GLY A 154 -1.29 5.33 22.21
N MET A 155 -1.08 4.05 21.89
CA MET A 155 0.26 3.47 21.81
C MET A 155 1.11 4.15 20.74
N GLN A 156 0.55 4.37 19.55
CA GLN A 156 1.28 5.05 18.48
C GLN A 156 1.63 6.49 18.86
N ARG A 157 0.74 7.20 19.55
CA ARG A 157 1.02 8.56 20.05
C ARG A 157 2.21 8.57 21.02
N SER A 158 2.37 7.55 21.87
CA SER A 158 3.42 7.51 22.89
C SER A 158 4.75 6.92 22.39
N GLU A 159 4.71 5.98 21.46
CA GLU A 159 5.87 5.14 21.11
C GLU A 159 6.41 5.40 19.70
N ASN A 160 5.57 5.87 18.78
CA ASN A 160 5.98 6.10 17.40
C ASN A 160 6.84 7.37 17.31
N TYR A 161 8.07 7.23 16.82
CA TYR A 161 9.04 8.32 16.73
C TYR A 161 8.53 9.49 15.88
N ALA A 162 7.77 9.20 14.82
CA ALA A 162 7.25 10.21 13.89
C ALA A 162 6.04 10.99 14.46
N LEU A 163 5.46 10.54 15.57
CA LEU A 163 4.31 11.18 16.22
C LEU A 163 4.69 11.94 17.50
N GLN A 164 5.98 12.00 17.83
CA GLN A 164 6.45 12.79 18.96
C GLN A 164 6.26 14.28 18.72
N PRO A 165 6.18 15.13 19.77
CA PRO A 165 6.04 16.55 19.62
C PRO A 165 7.18 17.14 18.78
N MET A 166 6.87 17.62 17.58
CA MET A 166 7.79 18.29 16.66
C MET A 166 7.03 19.23 15.72
N SER A 167 7.72 20.19 15.15
CA SER A 167 7.16 21.04 14.10
C SER A 167 6.98 20.27 12.79
N GLN A 168 6.11 20.76 11.90
CA GLN A 168 5.94 20.18 10.57
C GLN A 168 7.27 20.15 9.79
N GLN A 169 8.11 21.17 9.93
CA GLN A 169 9.41 21.22 9.24
C GLN A 169 10.36 20.14 9.74
N GLU A 170 10.47 19.94 11.06
CA GLU A 170 11.29 18.88 11.66
C GLU A 170 10.80 17.48 11.21
N PHE A 171 9.49 17.28 11.13
CA PHE A 171 8.91 16.06 10.61
C PHE A 171 9.28 15.82 9.14
N VAL A 172 9.10 16.84 8.28
CA VAL A 172 9.45 16.76 6.85
C VAL A 172 10.93 16.44 6.68
N ASP A 173 11.82 17.17 7.36
CA ASP A 173 13.26 16.92 7.28
C ASP A 173 13.62 15.49 7.73
N MET A 174 12.96 14.99 8.77
CA MET A 174 13.20 13.66 9.30
C MET A 174 12.76 12.55 8.34
N ILE A 175 11.57 12.65 7.72
CA ILE A 175 11.03 11.56 6.91
C ILE A 175 11.47 11.57 5.45
N THR A 176 11.98 12.70 4.96
CA THR A 176 12.52 12.79 3.58
C THR A 176 14.01 12.41 3.49
N GLN A 177 14.76 12.45 4.62
CA GLN A 177 16.18 12.14 4.62
C GLN A 177 16.45 10.63 4.81
N GLY A 178 17.47 10.13 4.10
CA GLY A 178 18.01 8.77 4.29
C GLY A 178 17.04 7.64 3.95
N GLN A 179 16.06 7.87 3.08
CA GLN A 179 15.22 6.80 2.56
C GLN A 179 16.05 5.87 1.68
N PRO A 180 15.88 4.54 1.79
CA PRO A 180 16.52 3.61 0.88
C PRO A 180 16.00 3.82 -0.55
N GLU A 181 16.84 3.53 -1.55
CA GLU A 181 16.42 3.62 -2.94
C GLU A 181 15.17 2.76 -3.18
N ALA A 182 14.17 3.35 -3.85
CA ALA A 182 12.95 2.61 -4.18
C ALA A 182 13.25 1.54 -5.24
N PRO A 183 12.73 0.32 -5.11
CA PRO A 183 12.87 -0.69 -6.15
C PRO A 183 12.36 -0.18 -7.50
N ALA A 184 13.08 -0.51 -8.58
CA ALA A 184 12.77 0.00 -9.92
C ALA A 184 11.35 -0.33 -10.42
N TYR A 185 10.75 -1.42 -9.93
CA TYR A 185 9.40 -1.84 -10.32
C TYR A 185 8.27 -1.06 -9.61
N PHE A 186 8.53 -0.33 -8.53
CA PHE A 186 7.51 0.37 -7.75
C PHE A 186 6.66 1.32 -8.60
N ALA A 187 7.30 2.15 -9.43
CA ALA A 187 6.57 3.07 -10.31
C ALA A 187 5.71 2.34 -11.34
N TYR A 188 6.14 1.16 -11.78
CA TYR A 188 5.40 0.32 -12.70
C TYR A 188 4.16 -0.27 -12.04
N ASP A 189 4.30 -0.88 -10.85
CA ASP A 189 3.21 -1.54 -10.12
C ASP A 189 2.16 -0.52 -9.66
N ALA A 190 2.57 0.63 -9.12
CA ALA A 190 1.65 1.71 -8.75
C ALA A 190 0.81 2.19 -9.95
N ARG A 191 1.43 2.32 -11.13
CA ARG A 191 0.72 2.67 -12.36
C ARG A 191 -0.23 1.54 -12.78
N LEU A 192 0.20 0.28 -12.70
CA LEU A 192 -0.61 -0.87 -13.06
C LEU A 192 -1.85 -0.96 -12.16
N ASN A 193 -1.69 -0.79 -10.86
CA ASN A 193 -2.78 -0.79 -9.88
C ASN A 193 -3.80 0.35 -10.09
N LYS A 194 -3.41 1.42 -10.78
CA LYS A 194 -4.28 2.54 -11.14
C LYS A 194 -5.04 2.34 -12.45
N THR A 195 -4.59 1.41 -13.29
CA THR A 195 -5.13 1.19 -14.64
C THR A 195 -5.81 -0.16 -14.77
N GLU A 196 -6.68 -0.30 -15.78
CA GLU A 196 -7.13 -1.63 -16.18
C GLU A 196 -5.92 -2.45 -16.64
N HIS A 197 -5.84 -3.68 -16.17
CA HIS A 197 -4.79 -4.63 -16.52
C HIS A 197 -5.34 -6.06 -16.55
N PRO A 198 -4.70 -7.00 -17.27
CA PRO A 198 -5.10 -8.39 -17.26
C PRO A 198 -5.06 -8.97 -15.83
N THR A 199 -5.96 -9.90 -15.57
CA THR A 199 -5.94 -10.68 -14.32
C THR A 199 -4.68 -11.53 -14.20
N LEU A 200 -4.36 -12.00 -12.99
CA LEU A 200 -3.24 -12.93 -12.80
C LEU A 200 -3.42 -14.19 -13.65
N THR A 201 -4.64 -14.73 -13.70
CA THR A 201 -4.98 -15.91 -14.50
C THR A 201 -4.70 -15.67 -15.98
N GLU A 202 -5.14 -14.56 -16.56
CA GLU A 202 -4.88 -14.20 -17.95
C GLU A 202 -3.39 -14.00 -18.22
N THR A 203 -2.69 -13.29 -17.31
CA THR A 203 -1.25 -13.05 -17.43
C THR A 203 -0.46 -14.36 -17.40
N LEU A 204 -0.80 -15.28 -16.51
CA LEU A 204 -0.18 -16.61 -16.46
C LEU A 204 -0.45 -17.40 -17.74
N HIS A 205 -1.68 -17.40 -18.25
CA HIS A 205 -2.01 -18.06 -19.52
C HIS A 205 -1.24 -17.51 -20.71
N GLN A 206 -0.99 -16.21 -20.74
CA GLN A 206 -0.26 -15.55 -21.82
C GLN A 206 1.27 -15.73 -21.69
N SER A 207 1.79 -15.77 -20.47
CA SER A 207 3.22 -15.72 -20.17
C SER A 207 3.86 -17.10 -19.92
N LEU A 208 3.09 -18.05 -19.38
CA LEU A 208 3.57 -19.39 -19.09
C LEU A 208 3.49 -20.29 -20.34
N ASN A 209 4.34 -20.04 -21.31
CA ASN A 209 4.50 -20.89 -22.48
C ASN A 209 5.75 -21.76 -22.30
N PRO A 210 5.62 -23.05 -22.00
CA PRO A 210 6.79 -23.93 -21.89
C PRO A 210 7.50 -24.02 -23.23
N LEU A 211 8.81 -23.80 -23.22
CA LEU A 211 9.65 -23.92 -24.38
C LEU A 211 10.47 -25.22 -24.31
N SER A 212 10.69 -25.86 -25.45
CA SER A 212 11.65 -26.93 -25.56
C SER A 212 13.08 -26.38 -25.50
N LEU A 213 14.07 -27.24 -25.18
CA LEU A 213 15.49 -26.84 -25.15
C LEU A 213 15.92 -26.22 -26.48
N ASN A 214 15.47 -26.75 -27.62
CA ASN A 214 15.86 -26.23 -28.95
C ASN A 214 15.30 -24.81 -29.16
N GLU A 215 14.08 -24.51 -28.71
CA GLU A 215 13.50 -23.17 -28.79
C GLU A 215 14.26 -22.20 -27.89
N ILE A 216 14.64 -22.62 -26.67
CA ILE A 216 15.46 -21.78 -25.76
C ILE A 216 16.81 -21.45 -26.43
N LEU A 217 17.50 -22.43 -27.01
CA LEU A 217 18.79 -22.22 -27.69
C LEU A 217 18.64 -21.30 -28.91
N ASP A 218 17.57 -21.46 -29.69
CA ASP A 218 17.30 -20.58 -30.83
C ASP A 218 17.02 -19.12 -30.35
N HIS A 219 16.23 -18.93 -29.30
CA HIS A 219 16.01 -17.62 -28.70
C HIS A 219 17.29 -16.98 -28.16
N GLN A 220 18.16 -17.76 -27.47
CA GLN A 220 19.46 -17.27 -27.01
C GLN A 220 20.36 -16.85 -28.17
N SER A 221 20.38 -17.60 -29.28
CA SER A 221 21.15 -17.25 -30.47
C SER A 221 20.74 -15.91 -31.10
N ARG A 222 19.49 -15.48 -30.84
CA ARG A 222 18.94 -14.18 -31.26
C ARG A 222 19.11 -13.08 -30.20
N GLY A 223 19.86 -13.34 -29.12
CA GLY A 223 20.18 -12.36 -28.09
C GLY A 223 19.16 -12.28 -26.94
N MET A 224 18.21 -13.22 -26.82
CA MET A 224 17.32 -13.27 -25.67
C MET A 224 18.07 -13.76 -24.43
N GLN A 225 17.80 -13.15 -23.29
CA GLN A 225 18.36 -13.55 -22.00
C GLN A 225 17.50 -14.66 -21.38
N VAL A 226 18.18 -15.64 -20.79
CA VAL A 226 17.56 -16.64 -19.91
C VAL A 226 17.84 -16.21 -18.48
N VAL A 227 16.77 -16.03 -17.69
CA VAL A 227 16.86 -15.65 -16.27
C VAL A 227 16.32 -16.81 -15.44
N ASP A 228 17.12 -17.29 -14.51
CA ASP A 228 16.68 -18.28 -13.52
C ASP A 228 16.06 -17.54 -12.33
N VAL A 229 14.78 -17.81 -12.07
CA VAL A 229 14.00 -17.19 -10.98
C VAL A 229 13.82 -18.13 -9.79
N ARG A 230 14.49 -19.27 -9.76
CA ARG A 230 14.46 -20.19 -8.62
C ARG A 230 15.20 -19.60 -7.43
N ASP A 231 14.94 -20.14 -6.24
CA ASP A 231 15.73 -19.84 -5.06
C ASP A 231 17.22 -20.11 -5.33
N PRO A 232 18.16 -19.26 -4.87
CA PRO A 232 19.58 -19.46 -5.06
C PRO A 232 20.09 -20.87 -4.68
N VAL A 233 19.54 -21.45 -3.62
CA VAL A 233 19.89 -22.81 -3.18
C VAL A 233 19.45 -23.85 -4.21
N ASP A 234 18.28 -23.72 -4.79
CA ASP A 234 17.77 -24.65 -5.81
C ASP A 234 18.57 -24.50 -7.12
N TYR A 235 19.01 -23.30 -7.46
CA TYR A 235 19.89 -23.07 -8.58
C TYR A 235 21.26 -23.73 -8.37
N GLU A 236 21.90 -23.52 -7.23
CA GLU A 236 23.20 -24.10 -6.88
C GLU A 236 23.15 -25.64 -6.86
N LEU A 237 22.10 -26.22 -6.27
CA LEU A 237 21.90 -27.67 -6.24
C LEU A 237 21.76 -28.26 -7.64
N SER A 238 21.15 -27.55 -8.59
CA SER A 238 21.00 -28.04 -9.96
C SER A 238 22.31 -28.08 -10.74
N LEU A 239 23.29 -27.26 -10.37
CA LEU A 239 24.62 -27.27 -11.00
C LEU A 239 25.50 -28.44 -10.54
N ILE A 240 25.20 -29.10 -9.43
CA ILE A 240 25.93 -30.24 -8.89
C ILE A 240 25.57 -31.55 -9.62
N HIS A 241 24.46 -31.56 -10.36
CA HIS A 241 23.93 -32.75 -11.02
C HIS A 241 24.02 -32.72 -12.54
N ILE A 242 24.83 -31.81 -13.12
CA ILE A 242 25.13 -31.73 -14.55
C ILE A 242 26.44 -32.47 -14.89
#